data_71f2d627cc1439759dcd1f76fec8ce5a
#
_entry.id   71f2d627cc1439759dcd1f76fec8ce5a
#
_cell.length_a   1.000
_cell.length_b   1.000
_cell.length_c   1.000
_cell.angle_alpha   90.00
_cell.angle_beta   90.00
_cell.angle_gamma   90.00
#
_symmetry.space_group_name_H-M   'P 1'
#
loop_
_entity.id
_entity.type
_entity.pdbx_description
1 polymer ?
#
loop_
_entity_poly.entity_id
_entity_poly.type
_entity_poly.pdbx_seq_one_letter_code
_entity_poly.pdbx_strand_id
1 'polypeptide(L)'
;MHSIDTVWYYTGLYTGEYTLAYSDDGITYTAAGTMPQGYADLFKWLQPQPADTAPASAAYVRVTAGTHLELGELALLDAQGERIAVREITGPASAAALCDEADTVPASSTYFNSSYFDEIYHARTAYEHLRGVYPYEVSHPPLGKEILSLGIALFGMTPFGWRCMGALFGVAMLPLMWDLLRRMFRDDRVALCGTALLAFDFMHLTQTRIATIDSFATLFILLMYLFLYRYFAEGKLRHLAACGVTFGIGAATKWTCLYAGAGLGVLWALHWVFQGVQAHRDGDSRRYVRRLVSNIGFCLVFFVLVPGMIYYASYYPYGAARGLHGAGMYFTREYAAIVLENQRFMFTYHAGLVATHPYASRWWQWLLDLRPILYYLSYGDGTVSTIGAFVNPLLCWGGLLALPVLVYHAAKRERTALFLLVGYLAQVLPWVFISRLTFEYHYFAATLFLVLALGYVFDRLRQRGSFGIVYAFTAASGALFALFYPVLTGVTISRSYAWNVLKWLPDWPF
;
A
#
# COMPACT_ATOMS: atom_id res chain seq x y z
N MET A 1 22.44 31.89 27.98
CA MET A 1 22.58 30.57 28.60
C MET A 1 21.18 30.10 28.98
N HIS A 2 20.77 28.92 28.51
CA HIS A 2 19.48 28.34 28.79
C HIS A 2 19.68 26.95 29.40
N SER A 3 18.82 26.57 30.35
CA SER A 3 18.73 25.17 30.77
C SER A 3 18.02 24.40 29.69
N ILE A 4 18.65 23.34 29.14
CA ILE A 4 18.11 22.46 28.13
C ILE A 4 17.69 21.19 28.86
N ASP A 5 16.38 20.93 28.91
CA ASP A 5 15.83 19.73 29.55
C ASP A 5 15.63 18.60 28.55
N THR A 6 15.01 18.91 27.42
CA THR A 6 14.69 17.93 26.40
C THR A 6 15.16 18.39 25.02
N VAL A 7 15.71 17.47 24.25
CA VAL A 7 16.06 17.68 22.84
C VAL A 7 15.25 16.72 22.01
N TRP A 8 14.63 17.22 20.96
CA TRP A 8 14.00 16.41 19.92
C TRP A 8 14.70 16.62 18.58
N TYR A 9 14.85 15.55 17.82
CA TYR A 9 15.36 15.65 16.45
C TYR A 9 14.54 14.78 15.51
N TYR A 10 14.35 15.26 14.28
CA TYR A 10 13.66 14.54 13.21
C TYR A 10 14.69 13.97 12.25
N THR A 11 14.69 12.67 12.07
CA THR A 11 15.64 11.95 11.23
C THR A 11 15.26 12.02 9.75
N GLY A 12 16.26 12.00 8.87
CA GLY A 12 16.11 11.97 7.42
C GLY A 12 16.69 10.70 6.80
N LEU A 13 17.36 10.85 5.65
CA LEU A 13 18.03 9.74 4.93
C LEU A 13 19.34 9.34 5.59
N TYR A 14 19.77 8.13 5.27
CA TYR A 14 21.00 7.47 5.67
C TYR A 14 20.99 7.00 7.13
N THR A 15 21.99 6.21 7.51
CA THR A 15 22.12 5.66 8.85
C THR A 15 23.48 6.02 9.44
N GLY A 16 23.51 6.27 10.74
CA GLY A 16 24.71 6.67 11.46
C GLY A 16 24.36 7.30 12.79
N GLU A 17 25.19 8.21 13.25
CA GLU A 17 25.04 8.87 14.52
C GLU A 17 25.56 10.31 14.46
N TYR A 18 24.86 11.23 15.12
CA TYR A 18 25.36 12.57 15.42
C TYR A 18 25.87 12.61 16.87
N THR A 19 26.92 13.38 17.10
CA THR A 19 27.35 13.78 18.44
C THR A 19 26.70 15.10 18.79
N LEU A 20 26.04 15.19 19.96
CA LEU A 20 25.52 16.40 20.55
C LEU A 20 26.47 16.89 21.63
N ALA A 21 26.86 18.16 21.56
CA ALA A 21 27.76 18.78 22.54
C ALA A 21 27.32 20.18 22.89
N TYR A 22 27.53 20.60 24.14
CA TYR A 22 27.17 21.89 24.71
C TYR A 22 28.38 22.72 25.08
N SER A 23 28.24 24.04 25.01
CA SER A 23 29.29 25.01 25.39
C SER A 23 28.69 26.29 25.94
N ASP A 24 29.41 26.94 26.82
CA ASP A 24 29.07 28.27 27.38
C ASP A 24 29.77 29.41 26.64
N ASP A 25 30.95 29.15 26.10
CA ASP A 25 31.84 30.14 25.47
C ASP A 25 31.95 30.01 23.94
N GLY A 26 31.37 28.93 23.36
CA GLY A 26 31.46 28.63 21.94
C GLY A 26 32.82 28.07 21.49
N ILE A 27 33.76 27.87 22.44
CA ILE A 27 35.13 27.37 22.17
C ILE A 27 35.30 25.95 22.70
N THR A 28 34.99 25.77 23.99
CA THR A 28 35.14 24.47 24.67
C THR A 28 33.78 23.77 24.71
N TYR A 29 33.71 22.59 24.11
CA TYR A 29 32.49 21.79 24.02
C TYR A 29 32.59 20.53 24.86
N THR A 30 31.58 20.28 25.65
CA THR A 30 31.40 19.05 26.43
C THR A 30 30.32 18.17 25.80
N ALA A 31 30.58 16.87 25.69
CA ALA A 31 29.61 15.92 25.15
C ALA A 31 28.30 15.93 25.98
N ALA A 32 27.17 16.13 25.33
CA ALA A 32 25.84 16.10 25.93
C ALA A 32 25.07 14.81 25.61
N GLY A 33 25.44 14.14 24.53
CA GLY A 33 24.82 12.89 24.15
C GLY A 33 25.10 12.48 22.70
N THR A 34 24.43 11.43 22.26
CA THR A 34 24.44 10.97 20.88
C THR A 34 23.01 10.96 20.32
N MET A 35 22.89 11.19 19.03
CA MET A 35 21.62 11.19 18.29
C MET A 35 21.69 10.08 17.23
N PRO A 36 21.39 8.83 17.60
CA PRO A 36 21.45 7.70 16.68
C PRO A 36 20.35 7.80 15.62
N GLN A 37 20.69 7.40 14.40
CA GLN A 37 19.78 7.28 13.28
C GLN A 37 19.96 5.91 12.66
N GLY A 38 19.28 4.91 13.24
CA GLY A 38 19.27 3.55 12.74
C GLY A 38 18.33 3.38 11.57
N TYR A 39 18.39 2.23 10.93
CA TYR A 39 17.54 1.91 9.78
C TYR A 39 16.03 2.03 10.09
N ALA A 40 15.61 1.57 11.27
CA ALA A 40 14.22 1.63 11.71
C ALA A 40 13.78 3.03 12.20
N ASP A 41 14.72 3.96 12.28
CA ASP A 41 14.52 5.28 12.87
C ASP A 41 14.35 6.39 11.83
N LEU A 42 14.38 6.07 10.55
CA LEU A 42 14.28 7.04 9.47
C LEU A 42 12.89 7.69 9.43
N PHE A 43 12.88 9.03 9.26
CA PHE A 43 11.66 9.87 9.21
C PHE A 43 10.81 9.74 10.48
N LYS A 44 11.49 9.86 11.63
CA LYS A 44 10.90 9.82 12.97
C LYS A 44 11.41 10.92 13.86
N TRP A 45 10.56 11.33 14.81
CA TRP A 45 10.96 12.13 15.94
C TRP A 45 11.60 11.24 16.99
N LEU A 46 12.81 11.59 17.43
CA LEU A 46 13.59 10.86 18.43
C LEU A 46 14.17 11.84 19.46
N GLN A 47 14.59 11.29 20.60
CA GLN A 47 15.38 12.00 21.60
C GLN A 47 16.80 11.44 21.64
N PRO A 48 17.83 12.29 21.92
CA PRO A 48 19.20 11.85 22.08
C PRO A 48 19.34 10.83 23.21
N GLN A 49 20.34 9.99 23.10
CA GLN A 49 20.85 9.22 24.24
C GLN A 49 21.77 10.15 25.05
N PRO A 50 21.42 10.50 26.30
CA PRO A 50 22.18 11.46 27.09
C PRO A 50 23.55 10.89 27.48
N ALA A 51 24.57 11.77 27.57
CA ALA A 51 25.83 11.43 28.18
C ALA A 51 25.73 11.54 29.71
N ASP A 52 26.44 10.69 30.46
CA ASP A 52 26.44 10.71 31.94
C ASP A 52 26.90 12.06 32.52
N THR A 53 27.70 12.82 31.76
CA THR A 53 28.28 14.10 32.15
C THR A 53 27.69 15.29 31.39
N ALA A 54 26.46 15.15 30.86
CA ALA A 54 25.85 16.20 30.07
C ALA A 54 25.65 17.47 30.94
N PRO A 55 26.10 18.68 30.45
CA PRO A 55 25.82 19.94 31.15
C PRO A 55 24.32 20.24 31.18
N ALA A 56 23.82 20.76 32.30
CA ALA A 56 22.40 21.12 32.46
C ALA A 56 21.99 22.38 31.71
N SER A 57 22.95 23.19 31.24
CA SER A 57 22.70 24.43 30.51
C SER A 57 23.78 24.71 29.45
N ALA A 58 23.42 25.48 28.43
CA ALA A 58 24.35 25.87 27.38
C ALA A 58 23.99 27.26 26.78
N ALA A 59 25.00 27.93 26.22
CA ALA A 59 24.82 29.05 25.31
C ALA A 59 24.93 28.64 23.83
N TYR A 60 25.69 27.55 23.58
CA TYR A 60 25.93 27.00 22.24
C TYR A 60 25.68 25.51 22.23
N VAL A 61 25.05 25.06 21.16
CA VAL A 61 24.81 23.61 20.87
C VAL A 61 25.52 23.26 19.57
N ARG A 62 26.30 22.17 19.59
CA ARG A 62 26.99 21.65 18.41
C ARG A 62 26.47 20.26 18.09
N VAL A 63 26.08 20.08 16.84
CA VAL A 63 25.72 18.77 16.28
C VAL A 63 26.75 18.41 15.21
N THR A 64 27.36 17.24 15.33
CA THR A 64 28.43 16.79 14.42
C THR A 64 28.16 15.36 13.98
N ALA A 65 28.29 15.08 12.68
CA ALA A 65 28.24 13.74 12.13
C ALA A 65 29.61 13.36 11.53
N GLY A 66 30.04 12.12 11.75
CA GLY A 66 31.25 11.56 11.13
C GLY A 66 31.02 11.03 9.72
N THR A 67 29.75 10.88 9.30
CA THR A 67 29.32 10.36 8.01
C THR A 67 28.26 11.28 7.39
N HIS A 68 27.94 11.06 6.12
CA HIS A 68 26.87 11.80 5.47
C HIS A 68 25.51 11.32 6.01
N LEU A 69 24.82 12.23 6.74
CA LEU A 69 23.49 12.00 7.32
C LEU A 69 22.58 13.20 6.99
N GLU A 70 21.29 12.95 6.94
CA GLU A 70 20.27 14.00 6.81
C GLU A 70 19.53 14.15 8.14
N LEU A 71 19.52 15.36 8.69
CA LEU A 71 18.78 15.77 9.87
C LEU A 71 17.69 16.76 9.42
N GLY A 72 16.43 16.41 9.66
CA GLY A 72 15.30 17.20 9.18
C GLY A 72 14.99 18.39 10.10
N GLU A 73 14.99 18.18 11.42
CA GLU A 73 14.64 19.21 12.40
C GLU A 73 15.36 18.97 13.73
N LEU A 74 15.64 20.04 14.47
CA LEU A 74 16.17 20.01 15.83
C LEU A 74 15.43 21.01 16.72
N ALA A 75 14.88 20.55 17.83
CA ALA A 75 14.23 21.39 18.80
C ALA A 75 14.81 21.20 20.20
N LEU A 76 15.01 22.32 20.90
CA LEU A 76 15.51 22.40 22.26
C LEU A 76 14.37 22.90 23.15
N LEU A 77 14.08 22.19 24.24
CA LEU A 77 13.00 22.52 25.18
C LEU A 77 13.60 22.76 26.58
N ASP A 78 13.01 23.68 27.33
CA ASP A 78 13.31 23.86 28.74
C ASP A 78 12.51 22.91 29.64
N ALA A 79 12.72 23.01 30.97
CA ALA A 79 12.04 22.17 31.96
C ALA A 79 10.52 22.40 32.03
N GLN A 80 10.00 23.43 31.45
CA GLN A 80 8.56 23.72 31.31
C GLN A 80 7.98 23.14 30.01
N GLY A 81 8.84 22.59 29.14
CA GLY A 81 8.48 22.12 27.82
C GLY A 81 8.34 23.25 26.80
N GLU A 82 8.77 24.48 27.16
CA GLU A 82 8.78 25.63 26.27
C GLU A 82 10.02 25.59 25.37
N ARG A 83 9.89 26.11 24.16
CA ARG A 83 10.97 26.11 23.19
C ARG A 83 12.02 27.14 23.47
N ILE A 84 13.25 26.71 23.38
CA ILE A 84 14.41 27.60 23.44
C ILE A 84 14.67 28.12 22.02
N ALA A 85 14.46 29.42 21.82
CA ALA A 85 14.68 30.07 20.53
C ALA A 85 16.16 30.05 20.14
N VAL A 86 16.50 29.49 18.99
CA VAL A 86 17.82 29.54 18.40
C VAL A 86 18.03 30.87 17.72
N ARG A 87 19.09 31.63 18.10
CA ARG A 87 19.39 32.96 17.55
C ARG A 87 20.14 32.93 16.22
N GLU A 88 21.06 31.98 16.11
CA GLU A 88 21.94 31.89 14.96
C GLU A 88 22.33 30.42 14.74
N ILE A 89 22.36 29.98 13.50
CA ILE A 89 22.82 28.67 13.09
C ILE A 89 24.04 28.85 12.18
N THR A 90 25.15 28.29 12.58
CA THR A 90 26.38 28.27 11.80
C THR A 90 26.64 26.85 11.26
N GLY A 91 26.73 26.68 9.93
CA GLY A 91 26.91 25.39 9.31
C GLY A 91 26.80 25.46 7.78
N PRO A 92 26.59 24.32 7.10
CA PRO A 92 26.31 24.33 5.68
C PRO A 92 25.00 25.12 5.39
N ALA A 93 24.82 25.59 4.15
CA ALA A 93 23.66 26.41 3.78
C ALA A 93 22.30 25.75 4.11
N SER A 94 22.24 24.43 4.05
CA SER A 94 21.05 23.65 4.43
C SER A 94 20.72 23.69 5.93
N ALA A 95 21.68 24.05 6.79
CA ALA A 95 21.44 24.12 8.24
C ALA A 95 20.56 25.30 8.65
N ALA A 96 20.32 26.28 7.79
CA ALA A 96 19.43 27.42 8.09
C ALA A 96 17.99 26.99 8.41
N ALA A 97 17.54 25.85 7.85
CA ALA A 97 16.21 25.27 8.09
C ALA A 97 16.18 24.24 9.23
N LEU A 98 17.25 24.10 10.02
CA LEU A 98 17.35 23.03 11.03
C LEU A 98 16.41 23.21 12.23
N CYS A 99 15.94 24.44 12.49
CA CYS A 99 15.09 24.77 13.65
C CYS A 99 13.90 25.65 13.25
N ASP A 100 13.44 25.61 12.00
CA ASP A 100 12.38 26.47 11.48
C ASP A 100 10.97 25.88 11.67
N GLU A 101 10.87 24.59 11.89
CA GLU A 101 9.62 23.87 12.12
C GLU A 101 9.48 23.34 13.56
N ALA A 102 10.20 23.94 14.51
CA ALA A 102 10.22 23.52 15.91
C ALA A 102 8.82 23.51 16.57
N ASP A 103 7.78 24.12 15.96
CA ASP A 103 6.38 24.02 16.39
C ASP A 103 5.70 22.71 16.01
N THR A 104 6.31 21.89 15.21
CA THR A 104 5.83 20.56 14.88
C THR A 104 6.31 19.46 15.84
N VAL A 105 7.16 19.83 16.83
CA VAL A 105 7.69 18.88 17.82
C VAL A 105 6.56 18.24 18.63
N PRO A 106 6.45 16.90 18.62
CA PRO A 106 5.39 16.22 19.31
C PRO A 106 5.72 15.98 20.79
N ALA A 107 4.68 15.77 21.59
CA ALA A 107 4.86 15.29 22.97
C ALA A 107 5.43 13.85 23.02
N SER A 108 5.21 13.05 21.97
CA SER A 108 5.73 11.71 21.81
C SER A 108 5.76 11.28 20.34
N SER A 109 6.72 10.41 19.99
CA SER A 109 6.79 9.83 18.66
C SER A 109 5.68 8.80 18.46
N THR A 110 4.85 9.00 17.44
CA THR A 110 3.71 8.12 17.13
C THR A 110 3.55 7.93 15.63
N TYR A 111 2.64 7.07 15.23
CA TYR A 111 2.26 6.89 13.83
C TYR A 111 1.71 8.19 13.17
N PHE A 112 1.31 9.21 13.92
CA PHE A 112 0.83 10.49 13.37
C PHE A 112 1.95 11.37 12.84
N ASN A 113 3.08 11.38 13.54
CA ASN A 113 4.19 12.32 13.30
C ASN A 113 5.47 11.64 12.80
N SER A 114 5.45 10.31 12.66
CA SER A 114 6.62 9.49 12.33
C SER A 114 6.22 8.36 11.38
N SER A 115 7.21 7.81 10.68
CA SER A 115 7.02 6.62 9.86
C SER A 115 6.73 5.40 10.72
N TYR A 116 5.95 4.46 10.21
CA TYR A 116 5.72 3.18 10.86
C TYR A 116 5.66 2.05 9.82
N PHE A 117 5.95 0.83 10.23
CA PHE A 117 5.94 -0.37 9.40
C PHE A 117 6.73 -0.18 8.08
N ASP A 118 6.16 -0.56 6.93
CA ASP A 118 6.82 -0.54 5.63
C ASP A 118 6.99 0.88 5.02
N GLU A 119 6.54 1.95 5.70
CA GLU A 119 6.78 3.32 5.25
C GLU A 119 8.28 3.62 5.15
N ILE A 120 9.10 3.04 6.06
CA ILE A 120 10.57 3.16 6.01
C ILE A 120 11.19 2.61 4.72
N TYR A 121 10.49 1.74 3.99
CA TYR A 121 10.91 1.23 2.68
C TYR A 121 10.34 2.05 1.54
N HIS A 122 9.01 2.21 1.51
CA HIS A 122 8.32 2.77 0.36
C HIS A 122 8.35 4.30 0.32
N ALA A 123 8.07 4.98 1.44
CA ALA A 123 8.15 6.43 1.51
C ALA A 123 9.59 6.92 1.37
N ARG A 124 10.56 6.21 2.00
CA ARG A 124 11.98 6.45 1.82
C ARG A 124 12.36 6.39 0.34
N THR A 125 12.04 5.31 -0.34
CA THR A 125 12.41 5.13 -1.75
C THR A 125 11.71 6.14 -2.67
N ALA A 126 10.46 6.52 -2.37
CA ALA A 126 9.79 7.61 -3.07
C ALA A 126 10.53 8.95 -2.90
N TYR A 127 11.05 9.23 -1.73
CA TYR A 127 11.87 10.41 -1.46
C TYR A 127 13.25 10.33 -2.13
N GLU A 128 13.90 9.15 -2.12
CA GLU A 128 15.15 8.89 -2.83
C GLU A 128 15.00 9.18 -4.34
N HIS A 129 13.87 8.79 -4.96
CA HIS A 129 13.56 9.10 -6.36
C HIS A 129 13.54 10.62 -6.61
N LEU A 130 12.91 11.41 -5.73
CA LEU A 130 12.87 12.87 -5.85
C LEU A 130 14.25 13.53 -5.66
N ARG A 131 15.10 12.92 -4.84
CA ARG A 131 16.45 13.42 -4.55
C ARG A 131 17.50 12.95 -5.58
N GLY A 132 17.09 12.13 -6.56
CA GLY A 132 18.02 11.54 -7.54
C GLY A 132 19.03 10.57 -6.90
N VAL A 133 18.69 9.99 -5.74
CA VAL A 133 19.48 8.97 -5.04
C VAL A 133 19.06 7.59 -5.51
N TYR A 134 20.02 6.67 -5.64
CA TYR A 134 19.70 5.29 -6.01
C TYR A 134 18.80 4.66 -4.95
N PRO A 135 17.66 4.06 -5.34
CA PRO A 135 16.65 3.62 -4.40
C PRO A 135 17.12 2.46 -3.51
N TYR A 136 16.73 2.51 -2.24
CA TYR A 136 17.01 1.45 -1.28
C TYR A 136 16.10 0.23 -1.51
N GLU A 137 14.79 0.45 -1.60
CA GLU A 137 13.83 -0.64 -1.82
C GLU A 137 13.68 -0.90 -3.32
N VAL A 138 14.34 -1.96 -3.78
CA VAL A 138 14.39 -2.38 -5.18
C VAL A 138 13.76 -3.75 -5.43
N SER A 139 13.06 -4.32 -4.42
CA SER A 139 12.39 -5.62 -4.52
C SER A 139 11.04 -5.58 -5.24
N HIS A 140 10.56 -4.39 -5.59
CA HIS A 140 9.35 -4.15 -6.37
C HIS A 140 9.62 -3.18 -7.53
N PRO A 141 8.84 -3.22 -8.61
CA PRO A 141 8.94 -2.25 -9.69
C PRO A 141 8.75 -0.81 -9.18
N PRO A 142 9.30 0.22 -9.87
CA PRO A 142 9.38 1.57 -9.32
C PRO A 142 8.08 2.37 -9.31
N LEU A 143 7.14 2.15 -10.23
CA LEU A 143 6.00 3.05 -10.47
C LEU A 143 5.14 3.30 -9.21
N GLY A 144 4.99 2.31 -8.34
CA GLY A 144 4.26 2.51 -7.08
C GLY A 144 4.90 3.56 -6.16
N LYS A 145 6.25 3.59 -6.11
CA LYS A 145 6.99 4.60 -5.35
C LYS A 145 6.99 5.96 -6.05
N GLU A 146 6.95 5.97 -7.40
CA GLU A 146 6.77 7.20 -8.16
C GLU A 146 5.40 7.84 -7.91
N ILE A 147 4.34 7.03 -7.72
CA ILE A 147 3.03 7.54 -7.30
C ILE A 147 3.10 8.13 -5.89
N LEU A 148 3.78 7.47 -4.93
CA LEU A 148 4.01 8.03 -3.59
C LEU A 148 4.80 9.34 -3.66
N SER A 149 5.81 9.42 -4.53
CA SER A 149 6.65 10.62 -4.66
C SER A 149 5.86 11.85 -5.10
N LEU A 150 4.74 11.71 -5.81
CA LEU A 150 3.87 12.84 -6.15
C LEU A 150 3.28 13.51 -4.89
N GLY A 151 2.85 12.72 -3.91
CA GLY A 151 2.35 13.27 -2.64
C GLY A 151 3.46 13.96 -1.85
N ILE A 152 4.66 13.37 -1.80
CA ILE A 152 5.83 13.97 -1.16
C ILE A 152 6.26 15.25 -1.87
N ALA A 153 6.24 15.29 -3.20
CA ALA A 153 6.58 16.49 -3.98
C ALA A 153 5.60 17.65 -3.74
N LEU A 154 4.32 17.35 -3.49
CA LEU A 154 3.28 18.36 -3.27
C LEU A 154 3.22 18.87 -1.82
N PHE A 155 3.47 17.98 -0.84
CA PHE A 155 3.20 18.24 0.58
C PHE A 155 4.42 18.03 1.49
N GLY A 156 5.61 17.85 0.90
CA GLY A 156 6.84 17.60 1.63
C GLY A 156 6.99 16.16 2.12
N MET A 157 8.19 15.85 2.68
CA MET A 157 8.48 14.57 3.31
C MET A 157 7.89 14.51 4.72
N THR A 158 6.57 14.54 4.78
CA THR A 158 5.76 14.52 6.01
C THR A 158 4.83 13.31 6.01
N PRO A 159 4.29 12.88 7.16
CA PRO A 159 3.30 11.80 7.22
C PRO A 159 2.10 12.01 6.30
N PHE A 160 1.62 13.24 6.14
CA PHE A 160 0.57 13.55 5.18
C PHE A 160 1.07 13.38 3.74
N GLY A 161 2.25 13.90 3.41
CA GLY A 161 2.81 13.85 2.07
C GLY A 161 2.98 12.41 1.55
N TRP A 162 3.55 11.51 2.34
CA TRP A 162 3.73 10.13 1.88
C TRP A 162 2.47 9.26 1.96
N ARG A 163 1.42 9.63 2.75
CA ARG A 163 0.18 8.84 2.90
C ARG A 163 -0.96 9.29 2.00
N CYS A 164 -0.98 10.55 1.57
CA CYS A 164 -2.13 11.13 0.86
C CYS A 164 -2.48 10.39 -0.44
N MET A 165 -1.48 9.89 -1.19
CA MET A 165 -1.73 9.15 -2.43
C MET A 165 -2.39 7.80 -2.17
N GLY A 166 -1.97 7.06 -1.12
CA GLY A 166 -2.63 5.83 -0.69
C GLY A 166 -4.10 6.06 -0.36
N ALA A 167 -4.38 7.09 0.43
CA ALA A 167 -5.75 7.48 0.80
C ALA A 167 -6.60 7.88 -0.42
N LEU A 168 -6.04 8.67 -1.34
CA LEU A 168 -6.72 9.07 -2.57
C LEU A 168 -7.13 7.85 -3.42
N PHE A 169 -6.23 6.88 -3.56
CA PHE A 169 -6.51 5.64 -4.29
C PHE A 169 -7.57 4.79 -3.58
N GLY A 170 -7.54 4.74 -2.24
CA GLY A 170 -8.57 4.08 -1.45
C GLY A 170 -9.96 4.69 -1.69
N VAL A 171 -10.06 6.02 -1.62
CA VAL A 171 -11.32 6.74 -1.92
C VAL A 171 -11.77 6.47 -3.35
N ALA A 172 -10.86 6.46 -4.32
CA ALA A 172 -11.18 6.19 -5.73
C ALA A 172 -11.70 4.76 -5.97
N MET A 173 -11.33 3.77 -5.15
CA MET A 173 -11.87 2.41 -5.27
C MET A 173 -13.38 2.34 -5.05
N LEU A 174 -13.95 3.21 -4.22
CA LEU A 174 -15.39 3.17 -3.88
C LEU A 174 -16.29 3.45 -5.10
N PRO A 175 -16.17 4.57 -5.82
CA PRO A 175 -16.97 4.81 -7.01
C PRO A 175 -16.70 3.82 -8.14
N LEU A 176 -15.50 3.26 -8.25
CA LEU A 176 -15.17 2.23 -9.24
C LEU A 176 -15.84 0.90 -8.89
N MET A 177 -15.87 0.51 -7.62
CA MET A 177 -16.60 -0.67 -7.15
C MET A 177 -18.10 -0.51 -7.37
N TRP A 178 -18.64 0.68 -7.06
CA TRP A 178 -20.05 0.98 -7.32
C TRP A 178 -20.39 0.89 -8.82
N ASP A 179 -19.57 1.44 -9.72
CA ASP A 179 -19.78 1.36 -11.17
C ASP A 179 -19.76 -0.10 -11.65
N LEU A 180 -18.82 -0.92 -11.16
CA LEU A 180 -18.73 -2.32 -11.51
C LEU A 180 -19.95 -3.12 -11.04
N LEU A 181 -20.33 -3.00 -9.76
CA LEU A 181 -21.51 -3.67 -9.19
C LEU A 181 -22.80 -3.22 -9.90
N ARG A 182 -22.93 -1.90 -10.15
CA ARG A 182 -24.10 -1.33 -10.84
C ARG A 182 -24.25 -1.88 -12.27
N ARG A 183 -23.14 -2.04 -12.98
CA ARG A 183 -23.14 -2.64 -14.33
C ARG A 183 -23.46 -4.12 -14.31
N MET A 184 -22.95 -4.85 -13.32
CA MET A 184 -23.16 -6.30 -13.21
C MET A 184 -24.60 -6.65 -12.86
N PHE A 185 -25.16 -5.97 -11.89
CA PHE A 185 -26.45 -6.35 -11.30
C PHE A 185 -27.62 -5.42 -11.66
N ARG A 186 -27.34 -4.25 -12.26
CA ARG A 186 -28.32 -3.26 -12.72
C ARG A 186 -29.31 -2.84 -11.62
N ASP A 187 -28.84 -2.78 -10.37
CA ASP A 187 -29.62 -2.36 -9.21
C ASP A 187 -28.74 -1.49 -8.31
N ASP A 188 -29.21 -0.27 -8.01
CA ASP A 188 -28.45 0.73 -7.23
C ASP A 188 -28.30 0.32 -5.76
N ARG A 189 -29.28 -0.43 -5.19
CA ARG A 189 -29.22 -0.90 -3.80
C ARG A 189 -28.16 -1.98 -3.63
N VAL A 190 -28.04 -2.91 -4.58
CA VAL A 190 -26.97 -3.92 -4.61
C VAL A 190 -25.61 -3.24 -4.73
N ALA A 191 -25.50 -2.25 -5.63
CA ALA A 191 -24.26 -1.50 -5.81
C ALA A 191 -23.88 -0.72 -4.55
N LEU A 192 -24.84 -0.04 -3.92
CA LEU A 192 -24.61 0.72 -2.69
C LEU A 192 -24.19 -0.18 -1.53
N CYS A 193 -24.92 -1.27 -1.27
CA CYS A 193 -24.60 -2.20 -0.19
C CYS A 193 -23.23 -2.87 -0.41
N GLY A 194 -22.92 -3.32 -1.64
CA GLY A 194 -21.61 -3.90 -1.95
C GLY A 194 -20.47 -2.88 -1.80
N THR A 195 -20.66 -1.64 -2.26
CA THR A 195 -19.66 -0.57 -2.05
C THR A 195 -19.49 -0.23 -0.58
N ALA A 196 -20.57 -0.23 0.21
CA ALA A 196 -20.50 -0.01 1.64
C ALA A 196 -19.70 -1.11 2.35
N LEU A 197 -19.78 -2.38 1.90
CA LEU A 197 -18.91 -3.45 2.43
C LEU A 197 -17.44 -3.15 2.21
N LEU A 198 -17.05 -2.63 1.03
CA LEU A 198 -15.68 -2.20 0.79
C LEU A 198 -15.27 -1.04 1.68
N ALA A 199 -16.16 -0.05 1.87
CA ALA A 199 -15.90 1.10 2.75
C ALA A 199 -15.76 0.70 4.22
N PHE A 200 -16.46 -0.37 4.66
CA PHE A 200 -16.40 -0.92 6.01
C PHE A 200 -15.38 -2.07 6.15
N ASP A 201 -14.60 -2.34 5.10
CA ASP A 201 -13.53 -3.31 5.20
C ASP A 201 -12.35 -2.75 5.98
N PHE A 202 -11.89 -3.52 6.97
CA PHE A 202 -10.80 -3.12 7.85
C PHE A 202 -9.47 -3.03 7.07
N MET A 203 -9.24 -3.99 6.18
CA MET A 203 -8.03 -4.01 5.37
C MET A 203 -8.02 -2.86 4.35
N HIS A 204 -9.17 -2.51 3.77
CA HIS A 204 -9.27 -1.34 2.90
C HIS A 204 -8.82 -0.07 3.63
N LEU A 205 -9.33 0.18 4.86
CA LEU A 205 -8.94 1.35 5.64
C LEU A 205 -7.45 1.31 6.00
N THR A 206 -6.95 0.20 6.53
CA THR A 206 -5.58 0.11 7.05
C THR A 206 -4.53 0.16 5.96
N GLN A 207 -4.80 -0.47 4.80
CA GLN A 207 -3.89 -0.47 3.65
C GLN A 207 -3.87 0.83 2.87
N THR A 208 -4.98 1.57 2.83
CA THR A 208 -5.04 2.81 2.05
C THR A 208 -4.56 4.03 2.84
N ARG A 209 -4.39 3.93 4.15
CA ARG A 209 -3.89 5.02 5.00
C ARG A 209 -2.37 4.98 5.24
N ILE A 210 -1.69 3.89 4.89
CA ILE A 210 -0.23 3.72 5.03
C ILE A 210 0.46 3.91 3.67
N ALA A 211 1.69 4.41 3.68
CA ALA A 211 2.48 4.58 2.46
C ALA A 211 3.09 3.26 1.98
N THR A 212 2.24 2.39 1.43
CA THR A 212 2.63 1.16 0.73
C THR A 212 2.11 1.17 -0.71
N ILE A 213 2.62 0.27 -1.54
CA ILE A 213 2.24 0.19 -2.96
C ILE A 213 1.01 -0.70 -3.20
N ASP A 214 0.49 -1.37 -2.16
CA ASP A 214 -0.62 -2.31 -2.26
C ASP A 214 -1.94 -1.66 -2.66
N SER A 215 -2.21 -0.46 -2.15
CA SER A 215 -3.40 0.33 -2.50
C SER A 215 -3.46 0.65 -3.98
N PHE A 216 -2.32 1.01 -4.58
CA PHE A 216 -2.22 1.31 -6.01
C PHE A 216 -2.45 0.05 -6.85
N ALA A 217 -1.75 -1.05 -6.50
CA ALA A 217 -1.92 -2.33 -7.18
C ALA A 217 -3.37 -2.82 -7.14
N THR A 218 -4.02 -2.71 -5.98
CA THR A 218 -5.43 -3.13 -5.78
C THR A 218 -6.40 -2.30 -6.61
N LEU A 219 -6.22 -0.97 -6.68
CA LEU A 219 -7.03 -0.12 -7.55
C LEU A 219 -6.83 -0.50 -9.03
N PHE A 220 -5.60 -0.72 -9.48
CA PHE A 220 -5.35 -1.12 -10.87
C PHE A 220 -5.97 -2.48 -11.18
N ILE A 221 -5.96 -3.44 -10.26
CA ILE A 221 -6.67 -4.72 -10.41
C ILE A 221 -8.18 -4.48 -10.57
N LEU A 222 -8.78 -3.62 -9.75
CA LEU A 222 -10.20 -3.27 -9.88
C LEU A 222 -10.51 -2.66 -11.25
N LEU A 223 -9.68 -1.73 -11.73
CA LEU A 223 -9.83 -1.11 -13.06
C LEU A 223 -9.67 -2.11 -14.20
N MET A 224 -8.71 -3.06 -14.12
CA MET A 224 -8.53 -4.12 -15.10
C MET A 224 -9.83 -4.92 -15.28
N TYR A 225 -10.43 -5.37 -14.18
CA TYR A 225 -11.65 -6.17 -14.22
C TYR A 225 -12.87 -5.34 -14.61
N LEU A 226 -12.96 -4.07 -14.21
CA LEU A 226 -14.00 -3.15 -14.67
C LEU A 226 -13.93 -2.96 -16.20
N PHE A 227 -12.75 -2.69 -16.75
CA PHE A 227 -12.59 -2.48 -18.19
C PHE A 227 -12.79 -3.77 -19.00
N LEU A 228 -12.35 -4.92 -18.51
CA LEU A 228 -12.63 -6.20 -19.15
C LEU A 228 -14.14 -6.50 -19.16
N TYR A 229 -14.83 -6.26 -18.04
CA TYR A 229 -16.27 -6.42 -17.95
C TYR A 229 -17.00 -5.51 -18.97
N ARG A 230 -16.59 -4.24 -19.06
CA ARG A 230 -17.11 -3.29 -20.06
C ARG A 230 -16.85 -3.77 -21.48
N TYR A 231 -15.69 -4.35 -21.75
CA TYR A 231 -15.40 -4.92 -23.06
C TYR A 231 -16.36 -6.09 -23.37
N PHE A 232 -16.62 -6.99 -22.45
CA PHE A 232 -17.54 -8.10 -22.67
C PHE A 232 -19.01 -7.63 -22.84
N ALA A 233 -19.40 -6.57 -22.15
CA ALA A 233 -20.75 -6.02 -22.22
C ALA A 233 -21.01 -5.18 -23.49
N GLU A 234 -20.01 -4.39 -23.93
CA GLU A 234 -20.19 -3.41 -24.99
C GLU A 234 -19.48 -3.81 -26.31
N GLY A 235 -18.54 -4.74 -26.29
CA GLY A 235 -17.77 -5.16 -27.48
C GLY A 235 -16.77 -4.12 -28.00
N LYS A 236 -16.54 -2.99 -27.28
CA LYS A 236 -15.71 -1.87 -27.73
C LYS A 236 -14.25 -2.08 -27.39
N LEU A 237 -13.37 -2.11 -28.39
CA LEU A 237 -11.92 -2.30 -28.22
C LEU A 237 -11.25 -1.25 -27.32
N ARG A 238 -11.80 -0.04 -27.21
CA ARG A 238 -11.29 0.99 -26.28
C ARG A 238 -11.27 0.51 -24.82
N HIS A 239 -12.24 -0.32 -24.41
CA HIS A 239 -12.25 -0.88 -23.06
C HIS A 239 -11.18 -1.95 -22.90
N LEU A 240 -10.94 -2.75 -23.92
CA LEU A 240 -9.86 -3.73 -23.93
C LEU A 240 -8.49 -3.04 -23.93
N ALA A 241 -8.32 -1.92 -24.68
CA ALA A 241 -7.13 -1.07 -24.63
C ALA A 241 -6.90 -0.51 -23.21
N ALA A 242 -7.94 0.08 -22.60
CA ALA A 242 -7.86 0.62 -21.24
C ALA A 242 -7.50 -0.47 -20.21
N CYS A 243 -8.03 -1.70 -20.38
CA CYS A 243 -7.67 -2.85 -19.56
C CYS A 243 -6.16 -3.16 -19.68
N GLY A 244 -5.62 -3.21 -20.91
CA GLY A 244 -4.21 -3.49 -21.14
C GLY A 244 -3.27 -2.39 -20.64
N VAL A 245 -3.63 -1.12 -20.82
CA VAL A 245 -2.88 0.03 -20.25
C VAL A 245 -2.86 -0.07 -18.71
N THR A 246 -4.02 -0.31 -18.10
CA THR A 246 -4.13 -0.46 -16.63
C THR A 246 -3.34 -1.66 -16.13
N PHE A 247 -3.31 -2.76 -16.89
CA PHE A 247 -2.46 -3.92 -16.60
C PHE A 247 -0.98 -3.53 -16.61
N GLY A 248 -0.52 -2.76 -17.60
CA GLY A 248 0.86 -2.28 -17.66
C GLY A 248 1.25 -1.39 -16.48
N ILE A 249 0.39 -0.45 -16.10
CA ILE A 249 0.58 0.42 -14.93
C ILE A 249 0.62 -0.42 -13.64
N GLY A 250 -0.31 -1.35 -13.49
CA GLY A 250 -0.36 -2.26 -12.35
C GLY A 250 0.89 -3.13 -12.24
N ALA A 251 1.33 -3.75 -13.34
CA ALA A 251 2.53 -4.58 -13.37
C ALA A 251 3.80 -3.79 -13.03
N ALA A 252 3.89 -2.53 -13.49
CA ALA A 252 4.96 -1.61 -13.15
C ALA A 252 4.91 -1.11 -11.69
N THR A 253 3.77 -1.31 -11.01
CA THR A 253 3.58 -0.99 -9.58
C THR A 253 3.94 -2.18 -8.69
N LYS A 254 3.37 -3.36 -8.96
CA LYS A 254 3.60 -4.59 -8.17
C LYS A 254 3.32 -5.84 -9.00
N TRP A 255 4.18 -6.84 -8.90
CA TRP A 255 4.04 -8.09 -9.67
C TRP A 255 2.79 -8.91 -9.35
N THR A 256 2.12 -8.65 -8.23
CA THR A 256 0.80 -9.26 -7.95
C THR A 256 -0.25 -8.93 -9.01
N CYS A 257 -0.10 -7.81 -9.72
CA CYS A 257 -0.95 -7.48 -10.87
C CYS A 257 -0.80 -8.45 -12.05
N LEU A 258 0.33 -9.18 -12.15
CA LEU A 258 0.49 -10.25 -13.15
C LEU A 258 -0.46 -11.41 -12.88
N TYR A 259 -0.78 -11.69 -11.61
CA TYR A 259 -1.79 -12.70 -11.24
C TYR A 259 -3.17 -12.31 -11.75
N ALA A 260 -3.53 -11.03 -11.56
CA ALA A 260 -4.75 -10.47 -12.15
C ALA A 260 -4.74 -10.61 -13.68
N GLY A 261 -3.61 -10.29 -14.32
CA GLY A 261 -3.40 -10.43 -15.77
C GLY A 261 -3.64 -11.87 -16.27
N ALA A 262 -3.18 -12.86 -15.53
CA ALA A 262 -3.47 -14.28 -15.85
C ALA A 262 -4.98 -14.56 -15.80
N GLY A 263 -5.68 -14.05 -14.77
CA GLY A 263 -7.13 -14.14 -14.68
C GLY A 263 -7.86 -13.47 -15.86
N LEU A 264 -7.40 -12.29 -16.27
CA LEU A 264 -7.92 -11.61 -17.47
C LEU A 264 -7.75 -12.48 -18.73
N GLY A 265 -6.56 -13.10 -18.87
CA GLY A 265 -6.28 -14.02 -19.99
C GLY A 265 -7.24 -15.22 -20.04
N VAL A 266 -7.50 -15.84 -18.87
CA VAL A 266 -8.46 -16.94 -18.75
C VAL A 266 -9.87 -16.48 -19.12
N LEU A 267 -10.32 -15.34 -18.60
CA LEU A 267 -11.64 -14.77 -18.91
C LEU A 267 -11.79 -14.42 -20.38
N TRP A 268 -10.76 -13.83 -20.97
CA TRP A 268 -10.72 -13.52 -22.40
C TRP A 268 -10.81 -14.78 -23.25
N ALA A 269 -10.02 -15.82 -22.91
CA ALA A 269 -10.06 -17.09 -23.61
C ALA A 269 -11.44 -17.75 -23.52
N LEU A 270 -12.04 -17.82 -22.34
CA LEU A 270 -13.39 -18.33 -22.13
C LEU A 270 -14.44 -17.56 -22.94
N HIS A 271 -14.35 -16.22 -22.97
CA HIS A 271 -15.23 -15.39 -23.78
C HIS A 271 -15.17 -15.78 -25.26
N TRP A 272 -13.97 -15.94 -25.81
CA TRP A 272 -13.80 -16.32 -27.22
C TRP A 272 -14.19 -17.76 -27.51
N VAL A 273 -13.99 -18.68 -26.57
CA VAL A 273 -14.53 -20.06 -26.68
C VAL A 273 -16.05 -20.03 -26.77
N PHE A 274 -16.74 -19.29 -25.91
CA PHE A 274 -18.19 -19.16 -25.97
C PHE A 274 -18.67 -18.54 -27.30
N GLN A 275 -17.97 -17.52 -27.78
CA GLN A 275 -18.26 -16.89 -29.08
C GLN A 275 -18.03 -17.88 -30.23
N GLY A 276 -16.98 -18.72 -30.16
CA GLY A 276 -16.65 -19.72 -31.16
C GLY A 276 -17.72 -20.84 -31.25
N VAL A 277 -18.17 -21.34 -30.11
CA VAL A 277 -19.26 -22.34 -30.04
C VAL A 277 -20.54 -21.74 -30.66
N GLN A 278 -20.86 -20.49 -30.37
CA GLN A 278 -22.03 -19.85 -30.97
C GLN A 278 -21.87 -19.66 -32.47
N ALA A 279 -20.73 -19.13 -32.93
CA ALA A 279 -20.43 -18.92 -34.35
C ALA A 279 -20.46 -20.23 -35.18
N HIS A 280 -20.03 -21.33 -34.56
CA HIS A 280 -20.10 -22.67 -35.22
C HIS A 280 -21.57 -23.10 -35.40
N ARG A 281 -22.42 -22.88 -34.38
CA ARG A 281 -23.85 -23.21 -34.46
C ARG A 281 -24.57 -22.35 -35.51
N ASP A 282 -24.15 -21.08 -35.63
CA ASP A 282 -24.76 -20.10 -36.53
C ASP A 282 -24.19 -20.18 -37.97
N GLY A 283 -23.19 -21.06 -38.22
CA GLY A 283 -22.54 -21.21 -39.54
C GLY A 283 -21.58 -20.09 -39.93
N ASP A 284 -21.21 -19.18 -38.98
CA ASP A 284 -20.42 -17.97 -39.24
C ASP A 284 -18.94 -18.09 -38.80
N SER A 285 -18.38 -19.29 -38.91
CA SER A 285 -17.04 -19.64 -38.42
C SER A 285 -15.94 -18.79 -39.08
N ARG A 286 -16.06 -18.41 -40.37
CA ARG A 286 -15.05 -17.58 -41.06
C ARG A 286 -14.96 -16.15 -40.48
N ARG A 287 -16.09 -15.55 -40.20
CA ARG A 287 -16.16 -14.23 -39.61
C ARG A 287 -15.63 -14.25 -38.18
N TYR A 288 -15.96 -15.29 -37.41
CA TYR A 288 -15.42 -15.52 -36.07
C TYR A 288 -13.88 -15.56 -36.09
N VAL A 289 -13.27 -16.42 -36.93
CA VAL A 289 -11.82 -16.55 -37.02
C VAL A 289 -11.15 -15.21 -37.36
N ARG A 290 -11.68 -14.45 -38.32
CA ARG A 290 -11.14 -13.13 -38.65
C ARG A 290 -11.18 -12.17 -37.45
N ARG A 291 -12.30 -12.13 -36.73
CA ARG A 291 -12.46 -11.30 -35.52
C ARG A 291 -11.50 -11.74 -34.40
N LEU A 292 -11.35 -13.03 -34.18
CA LEU A 292 -10.43 -13.57 -33.20
C LEU A 292 -8.97 -13.20 -33.52
N VAL A 293 -8.52 -13.41 -34.75
CA VAL A 293 -7.15 -13.07 -35.18
C VAL A 293 -6.88 -11.57 -35.02
N SER A 294 -7.82 -10.71 -35.45
CA SER A 294 -7.70 -9.28 -35.25
C SER A 294 -7.63 -8.90 -33.75
N ASN A 295 -8.42 -9.56 -32.89
CA ASN A 295 -8.42 -9.30 -31.47
C ASN A 295 -7.13 -9.80 -30.80
N ILE A 296 -6.56 -10.94 -31.25
CA ILE A 296 -5.24 -11.41 -30.79
C ILE A 296 -4.17 -10.37 -31.13
N GLY A 297 -4.14 -9.87 -32.37
CA GLY A 297 -3.21 -8.80 -32.79
C GLY A 297 -3.37 -7.55 -31.92
N PHE A 298 -4.61 -7.16 -31.59
CA PHE A 298 -4.89 -6.06 -30.67
C PHE A 298 -4.37 -6.35 -29.25
N CYS A 299 -4.57 -7.57 -28.76
CA CYS A 299 -4.06 -7.98 -27.43
C CYS A 299 -2.53 -7.98 -27.36
N LEU A 300 -1.82 -8.39 -28.42
CA LEU A 300 -0.35 -8.32 -28.46
C LEU A 300 0.14 -6.87 -28.29
N VAL A 301 -0.56 -5.91 -28.89
CA VAL A 301 -0.20 -4.49 -28.70
C VAL A 301 -0.50 -4.04 -27.27
N PHE A 302 -1.72 -4.25 -26.77
CA PHE A 302 -2.18 -3.64 -25.53
C PHE A 302 -1.89 -4.46 -24.27
N PHE A 303 -1.54 -5.74 -24.35
CA PHE A 303 -1.17 -6.55 -23.19
C PHE A 303 0.28 -7.03 -23.19
N VAL A 304 1.06 -6.74 -24.26
CA VAL A 304 2.49 -7.05 -24.30
C VAL A 304 3.30 -5.80 -24.58
N LEU A 305 3.11 -5.17 -25.76
CA LEU A 305 3.96 -4.04 -26.17
C LEU A 305 3.76 -2.81 -25.28
N VAL A 306 2.51 -2.33 -25.11
CA VAL A 306 2.21 -1.15 -24.30
C VAL A 306 2.57 -1.38 -22.81
N PRO A 307 2.19 -2.48 -22.14
CA PRO A 307 2.66 -2.80 -20.80
C PRO A 307 4.18 -2.86 -20.69
N GLY A 308 4.85 -3.47 -21.65
CA GLY A 308 6.32 -3.52 -21.68
C GLY A 308 6.95 -2.13 -21.75
N MET A 309 6.40 -1.23 -22.57
CA MET A 309 6.87 0.16 -22.66
C MET A 309 6.62 0.93 -21.33
N ILE A 310 5.43 0.80 -20.72
CA ILE A 310 5.12 1.42 -19.43
C ILE A 310 6.07 0.91 -18.35
N TYR A 311 6.24 -0.39 -18.26
CA TYR A 311 7.12 -1.03 -17.31
C TYR A 311 8.57 -0.58 -17.47
N TYR A 312 9.09 -0.59 -18.70
CA TYR A 312 10.44 -0.16 -19.01
C TYR A 312 10.65 1.33 -18.69
N ALA A 313 9.70 2.18 -19.07
CA ALA A 313 9.77 3.61 -18.82
C ALA A 313 9.74 3.97 -17.33
N SER A 314 9.06 3.18 -16.49
CA SER A 314 8.97 3.41 -15.04
C SER A 314 10.33 3.31 -14.32
N TYR A 315 11.37 2.77 -14.94
CA TYR A 315 12.72 2.73 -14.38
C TYR A 315 13.51 4.05 -14.52
N TYR A 316 12.85 5.12 -14.95
CA TYR A 316 13.49 6.45 -15.09
C TYR A 316 14.28 6.86 -13.84
N PRO A 317 13.76 6.77 -12.59
CA PRO A 317 14.50 7.19 -11.40
C PRO A 317 15.80 6.41 -11.19
N TYR A 318 15.83 5.12 -11.54
CA TYR A 318 17.04 4.28 -11.43
C TYR A 318 18.12 4.73 -12.41
N GLY A 319 17.73 5.07 -13.64
CA GLY A 319 18.64 5.63 -14.64
C GLY A 319 19.17 7.01 -14.22
N ALA A 320 18.26 7.89 -13.77
CA ALA A 320 18.60 9.23 -13.31
C ALA A 320 19.60 9.21 -12.14
N ALA A 321 19.41 8.32 -11.17
CA ALA A 321 20.31 8.12 -10.04
C ALA A 321 21.72 7.60 -10.43
N ARG A 322 21.84 7.01 -11.63
CA ARG A 322 23.15 6.62 -12.22
C ARG A 322 23.67 7.64 -13.24
N GLY A 323 23.11 8.84 -13.28
CA GLY A 323 23.57 9.93 -14.15
C GLY A 323 23.04 9.90 -15.58
N LEU A 324 22.07 9.01 -15.90
CA LEU A 324 21.41 8.96 -17.20
C LEU A 324 20.23 9.92 -17.21
N HIS A 325 20.20 10.86 -18.17
CA HIS A 325 19.16 11.87 -18.24
C HIS A 325 18.61 12.04 -19.67
N GLY A 326 17.38 12.57 -19.73
CA GLY A 326 16.68 12.86 -20.97
C GLY A 326 16.12 11.62 -21.69
N ALA A 327 15.29 11.84 -22.71
CA ALA A 327 14.59 10.77 -23.41
C ALA A 327 15.52 9.77 -24.13
N GLY A 328 16.74 10.21 -24.50
CA GLY A 328 17.73 9.35 -25.15
C GLY A 328 18.20 8.19 -24.29
N MET A 329 18.11 8.30 -22.96
CA MET A 329 18.57 7.26 -22.03
C MET A 329 17.83 5.93 -22.23
N TYR A 330 16.55 5.96 -22.58
CA TYR A 330 15.73 4.75 -22.81
C TYR A 330 16.26 3.85 -23.93
N PHE A 331 17.08 4.40 -24.84
CA PHE A 331 17.66 3.69 -25.98
C PHE A 331 19.11 3.26 -25.73
N THR A 332 19.65 3.50 -24.54
CA THR A 332 21.03 3.11 -24.17
C THR A 332 21.10 1.67 -23.67
N ARG A 333 22.24 1.00 -23.92
CA ARG A 333 22.50 -0.34 -23.36
C ARG A 333 22.63 -0.32 -21.84
N GLU A 334 23.12 0.79 -21.31
CA GLU A 334 23.27 1.00 -19.87
C GLU A 334 21.93 1.02 -19.15
N TYR A 335 20.95 1.76 -19.66
CA TYR A 335 19.59 1.77 -19.11
C TYR A 335 18.93 0.40 -19.19
N ALA A 336 19.06 -0.30 -20.31
CA ALA A 336 18.52 -1.65 -20.46
C ALA A 336 19.18 -2.63 -19.46
N ALA A 337 20.47 -2.46 -19.19
CA ALA A 337 21.21 -3.26 -18.19
C ALA A 337 20.67 -2.99 -16.77
N ILE A 338 20.42 -1.73 -16.39
CA ILE A 338 19.82 -1.36 -15.10
C ILE A 338 18.47 -2.07 -14.90
N VAL A 339 17.60 -2.00 -15.91
CA VAL A 339 16.29 -2.67 -15.84
C VAL A 339 16.46 -4.17 -15.67
N LEU A 340 17.31 -4.81 -16.47
CA LEU A 340 17.52 -6.26 -16.43
C LEU A 340 18.17 -6.72 -15.12
N GLU A 341 19.13 -5.96 -14.58
CA GLU A 341 19.75 -6.20 -13.28
C GLU A 341 18.70 -6.22 -12.18
N ASN A 342 17.81 -5.23 -12.17
CA ASN A 342 16.74 -5.19 -11.18
C ASN A 342 15.72 -6.33 -11.35
N GLN A 343 15.37 -6.76 -12.59
CA GLN A 343 14.52 -7.94 -12.78
C GLN A 343 15.15 -9.20 -12.15
N ARG A 344 16.45 -9.41 -12.37
CA ARG A 344 17.17 -10.53 -11.77
C ARG A 344 17.19 -10.44 -10.25
N PHE A 345 17.46 -9.25 -9.72
CA PHE A 345 17.41 -9.01 -8.27
C PHE A 345 16.04 -9.34 -7.69
N MET A 346 14.95 -8.78 -8.24
CA MET A 346 13.60 -9.01 -7.75
C MET A 346 13.22 -10.50 -7.79
N PHE A 347 13.54 -11.17 -8.90
CA PHE A 347 13.26 -12.60 -9.04
C PHE A 347 14.01 -13.42 -7.98
N THR A 348 15.33 -13.18 -7.83
CA THR A 348 16.16 -13.90 -6.86
C THR A 348 15.73 -13.60 -5.43
N TYR A 349 15.41 -12.34 -5.12
CA TYR A 349 14.92 -11.94 -3.81
C TYR A 349 13.62 -12.66 -3.45
N HIS A 350 12.64 -12.63 -4.35
CA HIS A 350 11.35 -13.26 -4.08
C HIS A 350 11.39 -14.80 -4.11
N ALA A 351 12.30 -15.40 -4.85
CA ALA A 351 12.48 -16.85 -4.87
C ALA A 351 13.28 -17.37 -3.67
N GLY A 352 14.23 -16.57 -3.17
CA GLY A 352 15.19 -16.99 -2.15
C GLY A 352 14.99 -16.42 -0.75
N LEU A 353 13.95 -15.58 -0.53
CA LEU A 353 13.73 -14.94 0.76
C LEU A 353 13.45 -15.95 1.87
N VAL A 354 14.41 -16.12 2.77
CA VAL A 354 14.26 -16.87 4.02
C VAL A 354 14.33 -15.87 5.17
N ALA A 355 13.19 -15.60 5.79
CA ALA A 355 13.09 -14.71 6.93
C ALA A 355 11.98 -15.22 7.87
N THR A 356 12.06 -14.83 9.14
CA THR A 356 11.02 -15.08 10.14
C THR A 356 10.42 -13.76 10.58
N HIS A 357 9.12 -13.75 10.82
CA HIS A 357 8.42 -12.58 11.34
C HIS A 357 7.29 -13.04 12.27
N PRO A 358 7.07 -12.38 13.42
CA PRO A 358 6.06 -12.80 14.39
C PRO A 358 4.63 -12.83 13.84
N TYR A 359 4.34 -12.02 12.83
CA TYR A 359 3.02 -11.94 12.17
C TYR A 359 3.00 -12.60 10.79
N ALA A 360 3.97 -13.46 10.48
CA ALA A 360 3.95 -14.21 9.23
C ALA A 360 2.71 -15.11 9.15
N SER A 361 2.06 -15.14 8.01
CA SER A 361 0.87 -15.94 7.80
C SER A 361 0.86 -16.54 6.38
N ARG A 362 0.21 -17.70 6.23
CA ARG A 362 0.08 -18.41 4.97
C ARG A 362 -1.28 -18.11 4.32
N TRP A 363 -1.38 -18.27 3.01
CA TRP A 363 -2.56 -18.00 2.20
C TRP A 363 -3.87 -18.55 2.79
N TRP A 364 -3.88 -19.77 3.34
CA TRP A 364 -5.08 -20.39 3.91
C TRP A 364 -5.53 -19.73 5.22
N GLN A 365 -4.62 -19.10 5.98
CA GLN A 365 -4.95 -18.36 7.20
C GLN A 365 -5.69 -17.06 6.86
N TRP A 366 -5.38 -16.44 5.71
CA TRP A 366 -6.04 -15.23 5.24
C TRP A 366 -7.52 -15.46 4.89
N LEU A 367 -7.84 -16.65 4.35
CA LEU A 367 -9.23 -17.02 4.05
C LEU A 367 -10.12 -17.00 5.28
N LEU A 368 -9.56 -17.29 6.44
CA LEU A 368 -10.29 -17.40 7.71
C LEU A 368 -9.99 -16.23 8.66
N ASP A 369 -9.19 -15.25 8.22
CA ASP A 369 -8.80 -14.09 9.02
C ASP A 369 -8.12 -14.47 10.35
N LEU A 370 -7.26 -15.51 10.31
CA LEU A 370 -6.72 -16.14 11.52
C LEU A 370 -5.54 -15.38 12.11
N ARG A 371 -4.73 -14.74 11.29
CA ARG A 371 -3.46 -14.15 11.73
C ARG A 371 -3.20 -12.80 11.10
N PRO A 372 -3.87 -11.74 11.61
CA PRO A 372 -3.65 -10.35 11.21
C PRO A 372 -2.20 -9.91 11.36
N ILE A 373 -1.80 -8.95 10.56
CA ILE A 373 -0.51 -8.30 10.75
C ILE A 373 -0.66 -7.02 11.56
N LEU A 374 0.26 -6.80 12.50
CA LEU A 374 0.33 -5.60 13.30
C LEU A 374 1.31 -4.60 12.68
N TYR A 375 0.81 -3.41 12.33
CA TYR A 375 1.59 -2.33 11.75
C TYR A 375 2.17 -1.37 12.78
N TYR A 376 1.42 -1.15 13.85
CA TYR A 376 1.81 -0.23 14.92
C TYR A 376 1.35 -0.77 16.27
N LEU A 377 2.21 -0.60 17.28
CA LEU A 377 1.93 -0.96 18.67
C LEU A 377 2.63 0.02 19.60
N SER A 378 1.86 0.60 20.51
CA SER A 378 2.38 1.39 21.62
C SER A 378 1.62 1.07 22.89
N TYR A 379 2.33 0.91 23.99
CA TYR A 379 1.76 0.65 25.32
C TYR A 379 1.85 1.90 26.20
N GLY A 380 0.76 2.18 26.93
CA GLY A 380 0.72 3.13 28.06
C GLY A 380 0.28 2.44 29.33
N ASP A 381 0.08 3.21 30.40
CA ASP A 381 -0.43 2.71 31.70
C ASP A 381 -1.85 2.18 31.54
N GLY A 382 -1.99 0.85 31.52
CA GLY A 382 -3.28 0.18 31.32
C GLY A 382 -3.92 0.40 29.95
N THR A 383 -3.23 1.07 29.01
CA THR A 383 -3.73 1.42 27.68
C THR A 383 -2.87 0.80 26.57
N VAL A 384 -3.44 0.74 25.38
CA VAL A 384 -2.77 0.29 24.16
C VAL A 384 -3.26 1.08 22.95
N SER A 385 -2.36 1.36 22.04
CA SER A 385 -2.63 1.94 20.72
C SER A 385 -2.11 0.98 19.67
N THR A 386 -2.96 0.52 18.75
CA THR A 386 -2.59 -0.47 17.74
C THR A 386 -3.16 -0.12 16.37
N ILE A 387 -2.44 -0.53 15.31
CA ILE A 387 -2.96 -0.57 13.94
C ILE A 387 -2.74 -1.97 13.41
N GLY A 388 -3.81 -2.75 13.35
CA GLY A 388 -3.83 -4.10 12.78
C GLY A 388 -4.44 -4.10 11.39
N ALA A 389 -3.84 -4.84 10.44
CA ALA A 389 -4.39 -5.01 9.10
C ALA A 389 -4.95 -6.44 8.94
N PHE A 390 -6.25 -6.52 8.74
CA PHE A 390 -7.04 -7.73 8.56
C PHE A 390 -8.39 -7.39 7.92
N VAL A 391 -9.14 -8.39 7.48
CA VAL A 391 -10.41 -8.21 6.77
C VAL A 391 -11.56 -8.01 7.76
N ASN A 392 -12.59 -7.25 7.42
CA ASN A 392 -13.82 -7.25 8.22
C ASN A 392 -14.39 -8.68 8.28
N PRO A 393 -14.59 -9.27 9.48
CA PRO A 393 -15.04 -10.67 9.61
C PRO A 393 -16.31 -11.02 8.82
N LEU A 394 -17.28 -10.11 8.74
CA LEU A 394 -18.49 -10.36 7.94
C LEU A 394 -18.17 -10.35 6.44
N LEU A 395 -17.29 -9.49 5.96
CA LEU A 395 -16.84 -9.50 4.57
C LEU A 395 -16.04 -10.78 4.29
N CYS A 396 -15.09 -11.14 5.16
CA CYS A 396 -14.23 -12.31 5.01
C CYS A 396 -15.05 -13.59 4.98
N TRP A 397 -15.72 -13.92 6.07
CA TRP A 397 -16.46 -15.17 6.22
C TRP A 397 -17.73 -15.23 5.37
N GLY A 398 -18.47 -14.12 5.27
CA GLY A 398 -19.62 -14.00 4.38
C GLY A 398 -19.25 -14.15 2.91
N GLY A 399 -18.14 -13.55 2.51
CA GLY A 399 -17.57 -13.70 1.16
C GLY A 399 -17.17 -15.13 0.86
N LEU A 400 -16.51 -15.83 1.80
CA LEU A 400 -16.20 -17.25 1.66
C LEU A 400 -17.46 -18.11 1.49
N LEU A 401 -18.52 -17.82 2.25
CA LEU A 401 -19.80 -18.52 2.10
C LEU A 401 -20.49 -18.22 0.76
N ALA A 402 -20.18 -17.08 0.13
CA ALA A 402 -20.68 -16.77 -1.21
C ALA A 402 -19.96 -17.55 -2.33
N LEU A 403 -18.71 -18.01 -2.12
CA LEU A 403 -17.96 -18.74 -3.14
C LEU A 403 -18.60 -20.05 -3.59
N PRO A 404 -19.11 -20.95 -2.73
CA PRO A 404 -19.85 -22.13 -3.15
C PRO A 404 -21.05 -21.81 -4.04
N VAL A 405 -21.74 -20.67 -3.79
CA VAL A 405 -22.84 -20.21 -4.65
C VAL A 405 -22.30 -19.85 -6.03
N LEU A 406 -21.16 -19.14 -6.12
CA LEU A 406 -20.51 -18.85 -7.40
C LEU A 406 -20.08 -20.12 -8.12
N VAL A 407 -19.48 -21.09 -7.41
CA VAL A 407 -19.06 -22.39 -7.99
C VAL A 407 -20.26 -23.12 -8.60
N TYR A 408 -21.38 -23.21 -7.87
CA TYR A 408 -22.60 -23.85 -8.36
C TYR A 408 -23.13 -23.19 -9.64
N HIS A 409 -23.18 -21.87 -9.68
CA HIS A 409 -23.68 -21.14 -10.85
C HIS A 409 -22.68 -21.10 -12.01
N ALA A 410 -21.38 -21.07 -11.71
CA ALA A 410 -20.31 -21.19 -12.73
C ALA A 410 -20.34 -22.56 -13.41
N ALA A 411 -20.59 -23.66 -12.65
CA ALA A 411 -20.78 -24.99 -13.19
C ALA A 411 -22.00 -25.05 -14.14
N LYS A 412 -23.01 -24.24 -13.94
CA LYS A 412 -24.14 -24.03 -14.85
C LYS A 412 -23.83 -23.05 -16.00
N ARG A 413 -22.57 -22.67 -16.19
CA ARG A 413 -22.07 -21.77 -17.23
C ARG A 413 -22.64 -20.35 -17.16
N GLU A 414 -23.04 -19.90 -15.97
CA GLU A 414 -23.45 -18.51 -15.77
C GLU A 414 -22.23 -17.60 -15.82
N ARG A 415 -22.21 -16.70 -16.81
CA ARG A 415 -21.03 -15.90 -17.16
C ARG A 415 -20.58 -14.96 -16.02
N THR A 416 -21.51 -14.38 -15.30
CA THR A 416 -21.18 -13.47 -14.17
C THR A 416 -20.53 -14.25 -13.03
N ALA A 417 -21.10 -15.40 -12.65
CA ALA A 417 -20.51 -16.25 -11.61
C ALA A 417 -19.09 -16.74 -12.00
N LEU A 418 -18.91 -17.15 -13.26
CA LEU A 418 -17.63 -17.57 -13.80
C LEU A 418 -16.60 -16.42 -13.78
N PHE A 419 -17.02 -15.19 -14.19
CA PHE A 419 -16.16 -14.00 -14.16
C PHE A 419 -15.65 -13.71 -12.73
N LEU A 420 -16.54 -13.74 -11.74
CA LEU A 420 -16.20 -13.46 -10.35
C LEU A 420 -15.31 -14.57 -9.75
N LEU A 421 -15.62 -15.82 -10.02
CA LEU A 421 -14.85 -16.96 -9.53
C LEU A 421 -13.43 -16.97 -10.10
N VAL A 422 -13.25 -16.75 -11.40
CA VAL A 422 -11.92 -16.66 -12.03
C VAL A 422 -11.15 -15.46 -11.46
N GLY A 423 -11.82 -14.31 -11.28
CA GLY A 423 -11.21 -13.14 -10.69
C GLY A 423 -10.68 -13.41 -9.27
N TYR A 424 -11.47 -14.02 -8.42
CA TYR A 424 -11.06 -14.41 -7.07
C TYR A 424 -9.90 -15.41 -7.07
N LEU A 425 -10.03 -16.49 -7.84
CA LEU A 425 -9.01 -17.52 -7.91
C LEU A 425 -7.68 -17.00 -8.46
N ALA A 426 -7.71 -16.06 -9.39
CA ALA A 426 -6.50 -15.42 -9.90
C ALA A 426 -5.72 -14.66 -8.81
N GLN A 427 -6.41 -14.12 -7.80
CA GLN A 427 -5.76 -13.43 -6.68
C GLN A 427 -5.28 -14.38 -5.58
N VAL A 428 -5.85 -15.58 -5.46
CA VAL A 428 -5.56 -16.51 -4.34
C VAL A 428 -4.66 -17.67 -4.75
N LEU A 429 -4.92 -18.32 -5.91
CA LEU A 429 -4.20 -19.53 -6.31
C LEU A 429 -2.68 -19.38 -6.42
N PRO A 430 -2.11 -18.25 -6.90
CA PRO A 430 -0.65 -18.14 -6.95
C PRO A 430 0.02 -18.25 -5.58
N TRP A 431 -0.65 -17.79 -4.52
CA TRP A 431 -0.11 -17.84 -3.16
C TRP A 431 0.00 -19.24 -2.58
N VAL A 432 -0.76 -20.23 -3.14
CA VAL A 432 -0.64 -21.65 -2.76
C VAL A 432 0.76 -22.19 -3.05
N PHE A 433 1.42 -21.67 -4.09
CA PHE A 433 2.74 -22.11 -4.55
C PHE A 433 3.90 -21.28 -3.97
N ILE A 434 3.59 -20.23 -3.18
CA ILE A 434 4.60 -19.35 -2.58
C ILE A 434 4.91 -19.84 -1.17
N SER A 435 6.17 -20.27 -0.96
CA SER A 435 6.67 -20.80 0.32
C SER A 435 7.39 -19.75 1.19
N ARG A 436 7.78 -18.61 0.60
CA ARG A 436 8.48 -17.54 1.33
C ARG A 436 7.58 -16.88 2.38
N LEU A 437 8.19 -16.02 3.19
CA LEU A 437 7.50 -15.16 4.14
C LEU A 437 6.37 -14.36 3.45
N THR A 438 5.16 -14.48 3.97
CA THR A 438 3.96 -13.77 3.49
C THR A 438 3.14 -13.26 4.67
N PHE A 439 2.23 -12.33 4.40
CA PHE A 439 1.37 -11.68 5.38
C PHE A 439 -0.04 -11.54 4.86
N GLU A 440 -1.00 -11.32 5.73
CA GLU A 440 -2.42 -11.25 5.40
C GLU A 440 -2.75 -10.10 4.44
N TYR A 441 -2.02 -8.99 4.46
CA TYR A 441 -2.27 -7.89 3.52
C TYR A 441 -2.11 -8.27 2.04
N HIS A 442 -1.42 -9.38 1.72
CA HIS A 442 -1.40 -9.91 0.36
C HIS A 442 -2.79 -10.36 -0.13
N TYR A 443 -3.73 -10.57 0.78
CA TYR A 443 -5.11 -10.92 0.46
C TYR A 443 -5.94 -9.71 0.03
N PHE A 444 -5.46 -8.49 0.18
CA PHE A 444 -6.21 -7.26 -0.07
C PHE A 444 -6.85 -7.21 -1.46
N ALA A 445 -6.15 -7.58 -2.53
CA ALA A 445 -6.75 -7.63 -3.87
C ALA A 445 -7.87 -8.67 -4.00
N ALA A 446 -7.82 -9.77 -3.23
CA ALA A 446 -8.86 -10.79 -3.22
C ALA A 446 -10.14 -10.32 -2.53
N THR A 447 -10.05 -9.39 -1.54
CA THR A 447 -11.23 -8.86 -0.84
C THR A 447 -12.18 -8.13 -1.79
N LEU A 448 -11.68 -7.50 -2.87
CA LEU A 448 -12.52 -6.93 -3.92
C LEU A 448 -13.48 -7.95 -4.52
N PHE A 449 -13.00 -9.18 -4.73
CA PHE A 449 -13.81 -10.27 -5.29
C PHE A 449 -14.74 -10.88 -4.26
N LEU A 450 -14.42 -10.81 -2.96
CA LEU A 450 -15.38 -11.17 -1.90
C LEU A 450 -16.56 -10.17 -1.86
N VAL A 451 -16.28 -8.88 -2.00
CA VAL A 451 -17.33 -7.84 -2.15
C VAL A 451 -18.22 -8.15 -3.37
N LEU A 452 -17.61 -8.46 -4.51
CA LEU A 452 -18.33 -8.78 -5.74
C LEU A 452 -19.13 -10.10 -5.62
N ALA A 453 -18.59 -11.10 -4.92
CA ALA A 453 -19.28 -12.36 -4.64
C ALA A 453 -20.50 -12.15 -3.74
N LEU A 454 -20.36 -11.32 -2.70
CA LEU A 454 -21.51 -10.90 -1.88
C LEU A 454 -22.52 -10.09 -2.69
N GLY A 455 -22.08 -9.18 -3.55
CA GLY A 455 -22.93 -8.47 -4.49
C GLY A 455 -23.76 -9.41 -5.37
N TYR A 456 -23.16 -10.51 -5.83
CA TYR A 456 -23.89 -11.56 -6.56
C TYR A 456 -24.95 -12.23 -5.70
N VAL A 457 -24.64 -12.57 -4.45
CA VAL A 457 -25.62 -13.14 -3.51
C VAL A 457 -26.71 -12.12 -3.18
N PHE A 458 -26.37 -10.86 -3.00
CA PHE A 458 -27.31 -9.76 -2.74
C PHE A 458 -28.31 -9.62 -3.90
N ASP A 459 -27.84 -9.73 -5.14
CA ASP A 459 -28.75 -9.71 -6.29
C ASP A 459 -29.71 -10.92 -6.29
N ARG A 460 -29.24 -12.10 -5.90
CA ARG A 460 -30.10 -13.29 -5.75
C ARG A 460 -31.15 -13.14 -4.65
N LEU A 461 -30.77 -12.55 -3.51
CA LEU A 461 -31.69 -12.25 -2.42
C LEU A 461 -32.71 -11.19 -2.84
N ARG A 462 -32.29 -10.17 -3.60
CA ARG A 462 -33.17 -9.16 -4.19
C ARG A 462 -34.25 -9.80 -5.08
N GLN A 463 -33.83 -10.70 -5.99
CA GLN A 463 -34.74 -11.39 -6.89
C GLN A 463 -35.77 -12.26 -6.14
N ARG A 464 -35.42 -12.70 -4.91
CA ARG A 464 -36.33 -13.47 -4.02
C ARG A 464 -37.17 -12.59 -3.09
N GLY A 465 -37.08 -11.27 -3.19
CA GLY A 465 -37.77 -10.35 -2.31
C GLY A 465 -37.23 -10.22 -0.90
N SER A 466 -36.03 -10.80 -0.62
CA SER A 466 -35.43 -10.85 0.74
C SER A 466 -34.34 -9.79 0.95
N PHE A 467 -34.51 -8.58 0.40
CA PHE A 467 -33.46 -7.55 0.46
C PHE A 467 -33.23 -6.97 1.88
N GLY A 468 -34.15 -7.16 2.80
CA GLY A 468 -33.98 -6.80 4.23
C GLY A 468 -32.75 -7.48 4.86
N ILE A 469 -32.42 -8.72 4.44
CA ILE A 469 -31.21 -9.44 4.89
C ILE A 469 -29.96 -8.72 4.44
N VAL A 470 -29.95 -8.15 3.22
CA VAL A 470 -28.81 -7.40 2.67
C VAL A 470 -28.55 -6.14 3.48
N TYR A 471 -29.61 -5.39 3.82
CA TYR A 471 -29.49 -4.21 4.67
C TYR A 471 -28.98 -4.56 6.07
N ALA A 472 -29.51 -5.62 6.68
CA ALA A 472 -29.08 -6.06 8.00
C ALA A 472 -27.59 -6.48 7.99
N PHE A 473 -27.16 -7.22 6.96
CA PHE A 473 -25.75 -7.65 6.80
C PHE A 473 -24.82 -6.45 6.60
N THR A 474 -25.20 -5.49 5.76
CA THR A 474 -24.41 -4.29 5.52
C THR A 474 -24.33 -3.41 6.77
N ALA A 475 -25.43 -3.24 7.50
CA ALA A 475 -25.46 -2.48 8.75
C ALA A 475 -24.61 -3.17 9.83
N ALA A 476 -24.65 -4.50 9.94
CA ALA A 476 -23.83 -5.27 10.87
C ALA A 476 -22.32 -5.13 10.52
N SER A 477 -21.97 -5.12 9.23
CA SER A 477 -20.59 -4.87 8.79
C SER A 477 -20.11 -3.48 9.20
N GLY A 478 -20.97 -2.44 9.06
CA GLY A 478 -20.68 -1.10 9.54
C GLY A 478 -20.57 -1.01 11.07
N ALA A 479 -21.40 -1.74 11.81
CA ALA A 479 -21.32 -1.81 13.27
C ALA A 479 -20.02 -2.47 13.73
N LEU A 480 -19.57 -3.55 13.06
CA LEU A 480 -18.26 -4.15 13.33
C LEU A 480 -17.11 -3.17 13.02
N PHE A 481 -17.21 -2.47 11.90
CA PHE A 481 -16.21 -1.46 11.57
C PHE A 481 -16.11 -0.38 12.66
N ALA A 482 -17.22 0.10 13.17
CA ALA A 482 -17.24 1.06 14.29
C ALA A 482 -16.67 0.45 15.59
N LEU A 483 -17.01 -0.81 15.89
CA LEU A 483 -16.50 -1.52 17.07
C LEU A 483 -14.96 -1.69 17.04
N PHE A 484 -14.43 -2.10 15.89
CA PHE A 484 -13.00 -2.35 15.70
C PHE A 484 -12.20 -1.10 15.32
N TYR A 485 -12.85 0.03 15.05
CA TYR A 485 -12.21 1.26 14.60
C TYR A 485 -10.95 1.66 15.42
N PRO A 486 -10.93 1.54 16.76
CA PRO A 486 -9.74 1.90 17.52
C PRO A 486 -8.48 1.11 17.14
N VAL A 487 -8.59 -0.22 16.95
CA VAL A 487 -7.45 -1.08 16.58
C VAL A 487 -7.09 -1.05 15.10
N LEU A 488 -7.88 -0.35 14.29
CA LEU A 488 -7.59 -0.07 12.87
C LEU A 488 -6.90 1.29 12.70
N THR A 489 -7.05 2.18 13.67
CA THR A 489 -6.67 3.59 13.51
C THR A 489 -5.61 4.07 14.49
N GLY A 490 -5.25 3.28 15.49
CA GLY A 490 -4.29 3.66 16.51
C GLY A 490 -4.88 4.52 17.62
N VAL A 491 -6.20 4.61 17.74
CA VAL A 491 -6.84 5.26 18.88
C VAL A 491 -6.48 4.50 20.16
N THR A 492 -6.03 5.25 21.17
CA THR A 492 -5.67 4.66 22.46
C THR A 492 -6.91 4.18 23.21
N ILE A 493 -6.90 2.90 23.60
CA ILE A 493 -7.97 2.24 24.34
C ILE A 493 -7.41 1.48 25.56
N SER A 494 -8.28 1.09 26.49
CA SER A 494 -7.83 0.23 27.59
C SER A 494 -7.41 -1.16 27.07
N ARG A 495 -6.36 -1.73 27.65
CA ARG A 495 -5.92 -3.10 27.33
C ARG A 495 -7.02 -4.12 27.58
N SER A 496 -7.84 -3.90 28.62
CA SER A 496 -8.98 -4.76 28.93
C SER A 496 -10.01 -4.78 27.81
N TYR A 497 -10.32 -3.61 27.21
CA TYR A 497 -11.23 -3.54 26.06
C TYR A 497 -10.65 -4.24 24.83
N ALA A 498 -9.40 -3.95 24.48
CA ALA A 498 -8.73 -4.62 23.36
C ALA A 498 -8.74 -6.15 23.52
N TRP A 499 -8.38 -6.63 24.71
CA TRP A 499 -8.22 -8.06 24.97
C TRP A 499 -9.56 -8.80 25.10
N ASN A 500 -10.53 -8.24 25.81
CA ASN A 500 -11.78 -8.95 26.13
C ASN A 500 -12.88 -8.76 25.09
N VAL A 501 -12.84 -7.67 24.31
CA VAL A 501 -13.92 -7.34 23.36
C VAL A 501 -13.46 -7.50 21.90
N LEU A 502 -12.23 -7.10 21.56
CA LEU A 502 -11.77 -7.05 20.17
C LEU A 502 -10.94 -8.25 19.75
N LYS A 503 -10.29 -8.95 20.67
CA LYS A 503 -9.51 -10.16 20.37
C LYS A 503 -10.41 -11.39 20.24
N TRP A 504 -11.01 -11.57 19.07
CA TRP A 504 -11.91 -12.70 18.83
C TRP A 504 -11.19 -14.02 18.58
N LEU A 505 -10.01 -13.99 18.02
CA LEU A 505 -9.21 -15.17 17.72
C LEU A 505 -7.86 -15.12 18.48
N PRO A 506 -7.28 -16.30 18.86
CA PRO A 506 -6.07 -16.35 19.69
C PRO A 506 -4.89 -15.57 19.11
N ASP A 507 -4.69 -15.62 17.79
CA ASP A 507 -3.54 -15.01 17.11
C ASP A 507 -3.78 -13.54 16.68
N TRP A 508 -4.93 -12.96 17.06
CA TRP A 508 -5.15 -11.54 16.80
C TRP A 508 -4.26 -10.68 17.71
N PRO A 509 -3.48 -9.72 17.17
CA PRO A 509 -2.33 -9.13 17.85
C PRO A 509 -2.63 -7.90 18.71
N PHE A 510 -3.87 -7.68 19.14
CA PHE A 510 -4.30 -6.52 19.92
C PHE A 510 -5.06 -6.91 21.19
#